data_23a4a7a44ae6c00b7a0eebbcbc648b53
#
_entry.id   23a4a7a44ae6c00b7a0eebbcbc648b53
#
_cell.length_a   1.000
_cell.length_b   1.000
_cell.length_c   1.000
_cell.angle_alpha   90.00
_cell.angle_beta   90.00
_cell.angle_gamma   90.00
#
_symmetry.space_group_name_H-M   'P 1'
#
loop_
_entity.id
_entity.type
_entity.pdbx_description
1 polymer ?
#
loop_
_entity_poly.entity_id
_entity_poly.type
_entity_poly.pdbx_seq_one_letter_code
_entity_poly.pdbx_strand_id
1 'polypeptide(L)'
;MKVFQALILASFLTSTSLFASSLDSNDQQKIIDHFNAYVDDGKIPQVSILIKQDNKEIFRHVYGKADLASNTEADKDTIYRIYSMSKPVTGVAIMQLLENGKLRLNDKVSKFIPAFKNTKVLNTKFQDYVVKPKREITIRDLLTHTSGLTYSWAGEGPVHQIYRKYNIRPYYFGSLDAELGKFPGTTCQFASIAASAPLLHNPGEEWSYG
;
A
#
# COMPACT_ATOMS: atom_id res chain seq x y z
N MET A 1 -4.19 -78.43 8.23
CA MET A 1 -4.86 -77.11 8.05
C MET A 1 -4.41 -76.22 9.16
N LYS A 2 -3.47 -75.30 8.89
CA LYS A 2 -2.96 -74.29 9.83
C LYS A 2 -3.51 -72.95 9.40
N VAL A 3 -4.32 -72.37 10.27
CA VAL A 3 -4.90 -71.05 10.07
C VAL A 3 -3.87 -70.02 10.50
N PHE A 4 -3.41 -69.16 9.54
CA PHE A 4 -2.57 -68.02 9.83
C PHE A 4 -3.49 -66.86 10.26
N GLN A 5 -3.42 -66.46 11.52
CA GLN A 5 -3.99 -65.20 12.00
C GLN A 5 -3.03 -64.08 11.68
N ALA A 6 -3.37 -63.21 10.77
CA ALA A 6 -2.66 -61.97 10.52
C ALA A 6 -3.10 -60.91 11.54
N LEU A 7 -2.20 -60.51 12.45
CA LEU A 7 -2.38 -59.35 13.31
C LEU A 7 -2.17 -58.06 12.48
N ILE A 8 -3.24 -57.32 12.23
CA ILE A 8 -3.14 -55.98 11.69
C ILE A 8 -2.90 -55.03 12.84
N LEU A 9 -1.65 -54.55 12.94
CA LEU A 9 -1.26 -53.49 13.87
C LEU A 9 -1.71 -52.16 13.25
N ALA A 10 -2.83 -51.64 13.69
CA ALA A 10 -3.29 -50.30 13.33
C ALA A 10 -2.46 -49.26 14.16
N SER A 11 -1.43 -48.71 13.53
CA SER A 11 -0.69 -47.56 14.08
C SER A 11 -1.58 -46.32 13.97
N PHE A 12 -2.22 -45.95 15.06
CA PHE A 12 -2.81 -44.62 15.21
C PHE A 12 -1.67 -43.60 15.21
N LEU A 13 -1.42 -42.99 14.04
CA LEU A 13 -0.68 -41.76 13.95
C LEU A 13 -1.55 -40.66 14.60
N THR A 14 -1.39 -40.42 15.86
CA THR A 14 -1.88 -39.21 16.50
C THR A 14 -1.04 -38.06 15.93
N SER A 15 -1.58 -37.42 14.88
CA SER A 15 -1.14 -36.10 14.45
C SER A 15 -1.40 -35.15 15.62
N THR A 16 -0.38 -34.94 16.46
CA THR A 16 -0.37 -33.80 17.36
C THR A 16 -0.36 -32.55 16.48
N SER A 17 -1.54 -31.96 16.28
CA SER A 17 -1.63 -30.61 15.81
C SER A 17 -0.81 -29.77 16.78
N LEU A 18 0.36 -29.32 16.33
CA LEU A 18 1.03 -28.19 16.96
C LEU A 18 0.08 -27.00 16.85
N PHE A 19 -0.82 -26.87 17.80
CA PHE A 19 -1.48 -25.60 18.01
C PHE A 19 -0.37 -24.59 18.29
N ALA A 20 -0.19 -23.65 17.40
CA ALA A 20 0.66 -22.51 17.68
C ALA A 20 0.20 -21.96 19.02
N SER A 21 1.09 -21.99 20.01
CA SER A 21 0.77 -21.52 21.35
C SER A 21 0.33 -20.07 21.25
N SER A 22 -0.76 -19.74 21.90
CA SER A 22 -1.12 -18.34 22.15
C SER A 22 0.13 -17.64 22.70
N LEU A 23 0.37 -16.40 22.28
CA LEU A 23 1.48 -15.59 22.79
C LEU A 23 1.46 -15.63 24.32
N ASP A 24 2.48 -16.21 24.94
CA ASP A 24 2.50 -16.32 26.38
C ASP A 24 2.74 -14.95 27.06
N SER A 25 2.48 -14.87 28.35
CA SER A 25 2.58 -13.60 29.09
C SER A 25 4.00 -13.02 29.11
N ASN A 26 5.02 -13.86 29.07
CA ASN A 26 6.42 -13.44 29.06
C ASN A 26 6.78 -12.83 27.69
N ASP A 27 6.31 -13.42 26.60
CA ASP A 27 6.52 -12.87 25.25
C ASP A 27 5.69 -11.60 25.03
N GLN A 28 4.47 -11.52 25.57
CA GLN A 28 3.69 -10.27 25.59
C GLN A 28 4.46 -9.16 26.31
N GLN A 29 5.01 -9.45 27.50
CA GLN A 29 5.77 -8.46 28.27
C GLN A 29 7.03 -7.99 27.54
N LYS A 30 7.76 -8.87 26.88
CA LYS A 30 8.91 -8.48 26.04
C LYS A 30 8.53 -7.51 24.93
N ILE A 31 7.38 -7.75 24.28
CA ILE A 31 6.86 -6.84 23.24
C ILE A 31 6.52 -5.47 23.84
N ILE A 32 5.83 -5.47 24.97
CA ILE A 32 5.45 -4.24 25.69
C ILE A 32 6.70 -3.45 26.05
N ASP A 33 7.65 -4.06 26.74
CA ASP A 33 8.86 -3.39 27.21
C ASP A 33 9.68 -2.83 26.05
N HIS A 34 9.83 -3.63 24.99
CA HIS A 34 10.58 -3.21 23.81
C HIS A 34 9.98 -1.94 23.17
N PHE A 35 8.68 -1.94 22.91
CA PHE A 35 8.06 -0.82 22.18
C PHE A 35 7.81 0.40 23.09
N ASN A 36 7.52 0.20 24.38
CA ASN A 36 7.39 1.31 25.31
C ASN A 36 8.70 2.07 25.45
N ALA A 37 9.85 1.39 25.45
CA ALA A 37 11.15 2.04 25.48
C ALA A 37 11.36 3.02 24.32
N TYR A 38 10.81 2.77 23.12
CA TYR A 38 10.90 3.74 22.02
C TYR A 38 10.07 5.00 22.28
N VAL A 39 8.94 4.87 22.96
CA VAL A 39 8.10 5.99 23.34
C VAL A 39 8.74 6.77 24.50
N ASP A 40 9.21 6.07 25.52
CA ASP A 40 9.84 6.66 26.70
C ASP A 40 11.14 7.40 26.36
N ASP A 41 11.91 6.86 25.40
CA ASP A 41 13.10 7.51 24.84
C ASP A 41 12.78 8.69 23.89
N GLY A 42 11.50 8.99 23.65
CA GLY A 42 11.07 10.05 22.73
C GLY A 42 11.35 9.79 21.25
N LYS A 43 11.65 8.54 20.86
CA LYS A 43 11.93 8.15 19.47
C LYS A 43 10.68 8.14 18.60
N ILE A 44 9.54 7.76 19.18
CA ILE A 44 8.21 7.78 18.56
C ILE A 44 7.18 8.31 19.56
N PRO A 45 6.12 8.98 19.13
CA PRO A 45 5.11 9.54 20.06
C PRO A 45 4.21 8.46 20.67
N GLN A 46 4.01 7.36 19.97
CA GLN A 46 3.10 6.28 20.38
C GLN A 46 3.38 4.99 19.63
N VAL A 47 2.84 3.90 20.16
CA VAL A 47 2.77 2.58 19.53
C VAL A 47 1.38 2.00 19.66
N SER A 48 0.90 1.33 18.61
CA SER A 48 -0.31 0.51 18.64
C SER A 48 -0.04 -0.82 17.95
N ILE A 49 -0.20 -1.90 18.69
CA ILE A 49 0.08 -3.26 18.24
C ILE A 49 -1.20 -4.09 18.34
N LEU A 50 -1.50 -4.82 17.28
CA LEU A 50 -2.56 -5.82 17.24
C LEU A 50 -2.01 -7.09 16.61
N ILE A 51 -2.06 -8.19 17.37
CA ILE A 51 -1.71 -9.51 16.85
C ILE A 51 -2.99 -10.36 16.79
N LYS A 52 -3.23 -10.95 15.62
CA LYS A 52 -4.33 -11.88 15.39
C LYS A 52 -3.80 -13.24 14.96
N GLN A 53 -4.41 -14.29 15.44
CA GLN A 53 -4.18 -15.66 15.00
C GLN A 53 -5.54 -16.32 14.77
N ASP A 54 -5.70 -17.01 13.65
CA ASP A 54 -6.97 -17.66 13.26
C ASP A 54 -8.18 -16.71 13.40
N ASN A 55 -8.00 -15.48 12.94
CA ASN A 55 -8.96 -14.37 13.01
C ASN A 55 -9.37 -13.92 14.42
N LYS A 56 -8.73 -14.44 15.46
CA LYS A 56 -8.93 -14.03 16.86
C LYS A 56 -7.84 -13.06 17.28
N GLU A 57 -8.21 -12.05 18.06
CA GLU A 57 -7.24 -11.16 18.71
C GLU A 57 -6.59 -11.94 19.85
N ILE A 58 -5.27 -12.06 19.81
CA ILE A 58 -4.48 -12.75 20.85
C ILE A 58 -3.60 -11.80 21.64
N PHE A 59 -3.38 -10.57 21.13
CA PHE A 59 -2.65 -9.54 21.84
C PHE A 59 -3.04 -8.16 21.29
N ARG A 60 -3.19 -7.21 22.20
CA ARG A 60 -3.32 -5.78 21.87
C ARG A 60 -2.55 -4.96 22.89
N HIS A 61 -1.82 -3.97 22.39
CA HIS A 61 -1.13 -3.00 23.22
C HIS A 61 -1.16 -1.62 22.56
N VAL A 62 -1.44 -0.60 23.35
CA VAL A 62 -1.38 0.81 22.92
C VAL A 62 -0.68 1.59 24.02
N TYR A 63 0.28 2.42 23.65
CA TYR A 63 1.05 3.23 24.58
C TYR A 63 1.53 4.53 23.94
N GLY A 64 1.53 5.62 24.72
CA GLY A 64 1.99 6.95 24.28
C GLY A 64 0.86 7.89 23.88
N LYS A 65 1.19 8.95 23.14
CA LYS A 65 0.30 10.06 22.83
C LYS A 65 -0.17 10.04 21.39
N ALA A 66 -1.48 10.12 21.17
CA ALA A 66 -2.10 10.31 19.86
C ALA A 66 -1.80 11.71 19.31
N ASP A 67 -1.72 12.70 20.19
CA ASP A 67 -1.35 14.08 19.86
C ASP A 67 -0.48 14.65 20.98
N LEU A 68 0.75 15.02 20.62
CA LEU A 68 1.71 15.62 21.55
C LEU A 68 1.33 17.04 21.95
N ALA A 69 0.71 17.82 21.05
CA ALA A 69 0.38 19.22 21.33
C ALA A 69 -0.75 19.34 22.34
N SER A 70 -1.78 18.50 22.23
CA SER A 70 -2.92 18.45 23.17
C SER A 70 -2.70 17.47 24.32
N ASN A 71 -1.58 16.74 24.34
CA ASN A 71 -1.27 15.71 25.32
C ASN A 71 -2.33 14.58 25.38
N THR A 72 -3.00 14.31 24.25
CA THR A 72 -4.06 13.30 24.17
C THR A 72 -3.46 11.90 24.15
N GLU A 73 -3.92 11.01 25.04
CA GLU A 73 -3.49 9.61 25.07
C GLU A 73 -3.91 8.86 23.82
N ALA A 74 -3.05 7.95 23.35
CA ALA A 74 -3.42 6.99 22.33
C ALA A 74 -4.26 5.85 22.92
N ASP A 75 -5.25 5.39 22.18
CA ASP A 75 -6.11 4.26 22.54
C ASP A 75 -6.36 3.33 21.34
N LYS A 76 -7.18 2.28 21.56
CA LYS A 76 -7.52 1.30 20.53
C LYS A 76 -8.33 1.88 19.36
N ASP A 77 -8.94 3.03 19.54
CA ASP A 77 -9.81 3.70 18.58
C ASP A 77 -9.12 4.90 17.91
N THR A 78 -7.85 5.15 18.24
CA THR A 78 -7.02 6.19 17.62
C THR A 78 -6.92 5.98 16.10
N ILE A 79 -7.20 7.03 15.33
CA ILE A 79 -7.18 6.99 13.87
C ILE A 79 -5.78 7.31 13.36
N TYR A 80 -5.25 6.43 12.51
CA TYR A 80 -3.91 6.54 11.93
C TYR A 80 -3.95 6.84 10.45
N ARG A 81 -3.00 7.66 9.99
CA ARG A 81 -2.71 7.79 8.57
C ARG A 81 -1.84 6.60 8.15
N ILE A 82 -2.41 5.69 7.36
CA ILE A 82 -1.72 4.45 6.97
C ILE A 82 -0.92 4.55 5.67
N TYR A 83 -0.91 5.74 5.02
CA TYR A 83 -0.13 6.03 3.81
C TYR A 83 -0.23 4.93 2.75
N SER A 84 0.89 4.37 2.33
CA SER A 84 0.95 3.34 1.28
C SER A 84 0.30 2.02 1.65
N MET A 85 0.00 1.76 2.91
CA MET A 85 -0.83 0.61 3.31
C MET A 85 -2.29 0.75 2.84
N SER A 86 -2.70 1.93 2.36
CA SER A 86 -3.97 2.11 1.65
C SER A 86 -4.02 1.39 0.30
N LYS A 87 -2.85 1.13 -0.33
CA LYS A 87 -2.77 0.46 -1.65
C LYS A 87 -3.33 -0.97 -1.63
N PRO A 88 -2.96 -1.85 -0.68
CA PRO A 88 -3.60 -3.16 -0.55
C PRO A 88 -5.13 -3.08 -0.42
N VAL A 89 -5.64 -2.13 0.38
CA VAL A 89 -7.10 -1.93 0.56
C VAL A 89 -7.74 -1.53 -0.78
N THR A 90 -7.14 -0.59 -1.50
CA THR A 90 -7.58 -0.21 -2.85
C THR A 90 -7.49 -1.40 -3.82
N GLY A 91 -6.40 -2.18 -3.73
CA GLY A 91 -6.23 -3.40 -4.53
C GLY A 91 -7.36 -4.41 -4.32
N VAL A 92 -7.77 -4.64 -3.07
CA VAL A 92 -8.91 -5.52 -2.75
C VAL A 92 -10.19 -4.98 -3.37
N ALA A 93 -10.47 -3.68 -3.29
CA ALA A 93 -11.64 -3.07 -3.93
C ALA A 93 -11.64 -3.25 -5.45
N ILE A 94 -10.48 -3.11 -6.10
CA ILE A 94 -10.32 -3.38 -7.54
C ILE A 94 -10.57 -4.86 -7.85
N MET A 95 -10.06 -5.79 -7.02
CA MET A 95 -10.31 -7.23 -7.20
C MET A 95 -11.79 -7.59 -7.06
N GLN A 96 -12.52 -6.98 -6.14
CA GLN A 96 -13.98 -7.16 -6.03
C GLN A 96 -14.71 -6.69 -7.31
N LEU A 97 -14.28 -5.58 -7.92
CA LEU A 97 -14.85 -5.12 -9.20
C LEU A 97 -14.54 -6.11 -10.33
N LEU A 98 -13.35 -6.71 -10.31
CA LEU A 98 -12.95 -7.73 -11.28
C LEU A 98 -13.80 -9.01 -11.11
N GLU A 99 -13.95 -9.52 -9.91
CA GLU A 99 -14.79 -10.69 -9.58
C GLU A 99 -16.24 -10.48 -10.02
N ASN A 100 -16.77 -9.27 -9.85
CA ASN A 100 -18.12 -8.89 -10.28
C ASN A 100 -18.21 -8.56 -11.78
N GLY A 101 -17.15 -8.77 -12.57
CA GLY A 101 -17.14 -8.55 -14.02
C GLY A 101 -17.25 -7.07 -14.45
N LYS A 102 -17.06 -6.13 -13.52
CA LYS A 102 -17.15 -4.68 -13.79
C LYS A 102 -15.92 -4.12 -14.50
N LEU A 103 -14.77 -4.78 -14.35
CA LEU A 103 -13.53 -4.45 -15.04
C LEU A 103 -12.71 -5.72 -15.31
N ARG A 104 -11.70 -5.58 -16.18
CA ARG A 104 -10.67 -6.60 -16.45
C ARG A 104 -9.30 -5.99 -16.24
N LEU A 105 -8.32 -6.80 -15.84
CA LEU A 105 -6.94 -6.31 -15.63
C LEU A 105 -6.34 -5.65 -16.87
N ASN A 106 -6.70 -6.12 -18.06
CA ASN A 106 -6.21 -5.58 -19.32
C ASN A 106 -7.09 -4.45 -19.88
N ASP A 107 -8.14 -4.03 -19.18
CA ASP A 107 -8.89 -2.83 -19.56
C ASP A 107 -7.97 -1.62 -19.50
N LYS A 108 -8.09 -0.73 -20.48
CA LYS A 108 -7.37 0.54 -20.51
C LYS A 108 -7.90 1.45 -19.40
N VAL A 109 -7.01 2.14 -18.70
CA VAL A 109 -7.40 3.13 -17.69
C VAL A 109 -8.29 4.23 -18.30
N SER A 110 -8.04 4.58 -19.57
CA SER A 110 -8.83 5.57 -20.32
C SER A 110 -10.31 5.20 -20.49
N LYS A 111 -10.69 3.93 -20.35
CA LYS A 111 -12.08 3.48 -20.34
C LYS A 111 -12.86 4.05 -19.14
N PHE A 112 -12.19 4.25 -18.02
CA PHE A 112 -12.76 4.73 -16.75
C PHE A 112 -12.41 6.19 -16.49
N ILE A 113 -11.21 6.61 -16.87
CA ILE A 113 -10.70 7.98 -16.71
C ILE A 113 -10.21 8.46 -18.08
N PRO A 114 -11.07 9.12 -18.88
CA PRO A 114 -10.77 9.46 -20.28
C PRO A 114 -9.50 10.29 -20.49
N ALA A 115 -9.08 11.07 -19.49
CA ALA A 115 -7.85 11.86 -19.53
C ALA A 115 -6.61 11.02 -19.86
N PHE A 116 -6.57 9.75 -19.45
CA PHE A 116 -5.44 8.83 -19.72
C PHE A 116 -5.31 8.38 -21.17
N LYS A 117 -6.27 8.71 -22.05
CA LYS A 117 -6.19 8.37 -23.47
C LYS A 117 -5.05 9.08 -24.20
N ASN A 118 -4.71 10.28 -23.76
CA ASN A 118 -3.72 11.14 -24.42
C ASN A 118 -2.41 11.25 -23.63
N THR A 119 -2.15 10.33 -22.72
CA THR A 119 -0.91 10.26 -21.95
C THR A 119 0.30 10.24 -22.89
N LYS A 120 1.38 10.88 -22.48
CA LYS A 120 2.67 10.90 -23.17
C LYS A 120 3.70 10.16 -22.35
N VAL A 121 4.80 9.78 -22.98
CA VAL A 121 5.96 9.18 -22.31
C VAL A 121 7.21 9.98 -22.63
N LEU A 122 8.13 10.10 -21.66
CA LEU A 122 9.41 10.74 -21.88
C LEU A 122 10.23 9.97 -22.90
N ASN A 123 10.80 10.67 -23.88
CA ASN A 123 11.72 10.04 -24.83
C ASN A 123 13.09 9.82 -24.14
N THR A 124 13.51 8.57 -24.02
CA THR A 124 14.78 8.22 -23.36
C THR A 124 16.03 8.70 -24.10
N LYS A 125 15.93 8.97 -25.40
CA LYS A 125 17.05 9.49 -26.20
C LYS A 125 17.18 11.00 -26.13
N PHE A 126 16.05 11.70 -26.01
CA PHE A 126 15.99 13.16 -25.95
C PHE A 126 15.07 13.55 -24.80
N GLN A 127 15.64 13.76 -23.63
CA GLN A 127 14.90 13.94 -22.36
C GLN A 127 13.95 15.15 -22.36
N ASP A 128 14.05 16.05 -23.34
CA ASP A 128 13.17 17.21 -23.48
C ASP A 128 11.92 16.94 -24.32
N TYR A 129 11.82 15.76 -24.92
CA TYR A 129 10.73 15.39 -25.80
C TYR A 129 9.83 14.31 -25.20
N VAL A 130 8.54 14.51 -25.37
CA VAL A 130 7.53 13.50 -25.03
C VAL A 130 6.96 12.92 -26.32
N VAL A 131 6.74 11.61 -26.31
CA VAL A 131 6.20 10.87 -27.45
C VAL A 131 4.94 10.11 -27.03
N LYS A 132 4.20 9.61 -28.00
CA LYS A 132 3.08 8.71 -27.73
C LYS A 132 3.63 7.39 -27.15
N PRO A 133 3.05 6.86 -26.07
CA PRO A 133 3.46 5.56 -25.54
C PRO A 133 3.13 4.44 -26.52
N LYS A 134 3.85 3.33 -26.47
CA LYS A 134 3.63 2.16 -27.32
C LYS A 134 2.21 1.58 -27.16
N ARG A 135 1.65 1.69 -25.98
CA ARG A 135 0.25 1.37 -25.66
C ARG A 135 -0.29 2.23 -24.54
N GLU A 136 -1.57 2.19 -24.33
CA GLU A 136 -2.21 2.84 -23.19
C GLU A 136 -1.94 2.06 -21.90
N ILE A 137 -1.99 2.77 -20.76
CA ILE A 137 -1.92 2.17 -19.42
C ILE A 137 -3.15 1.28 -19.19
N THR A 138 -2.93 0.10 -18.60
CA THR A 138 -3.99 -0.81 -18.17
C THR A 138 -4.17 -0.80 -16.65
N ILE A 139 -5.28 -1.38 -16.16
CA ILE A 139 -5.51 -1.58 -14.73
C ILE A 139 -4.38 -2.43 -14.11
N ARG A 140 -3.90 -3.44 -14.85
CA ARG A 140 -2.75 -4.25 -14.42
C ARG A 140 -1.52 -3.40 -14.15
N ASP A 141 -1.20 -2.48 -15.05
CA ASP A 141 0.00 -1.63 -14.93
C ASP A 141 -0.03 -0.76 -13.67
N LEU A 142 -1.22 -0.27 -13.29
CA LEU A 142 -1.39 0.47 -12.03
C LEU A 142 -1.14 -0.41 -10.82
N LEU A 143 -1.72 -1.63 -10.80
CA LEU A 143 -1.61 -2.56 -9.67
C LEU A 143 -0.19 -3.13 -9.50
N THR A 144 0.60 -3.17 -10.56
CA THR A 144 1.96 -3.74 -10.54
C THR A 144 3.07 -2.69 -10.55
N HIS A 145 2.73 -1.41 -10.45
CA HIS A 145 3.69 -0.30 -10.55
C HIS A 145 4.50 -0.30 -11.85
N THR A 146 3.87 -0.68 -12.96
CA THR A 146 4.48 -0.67 -14.30
C THR A 146 3.84 0.33 -15.25
N SER A 147 3.06 1.26 -14.73
CA SER A 147 2.36 2.26 -15.54
C SER A 147 3.26 3.36 -16.09
N GLY A 148 4.41 3.61 -15.48
CA GLY A 148 5.26 4.76 -15.74
C GLY A 148 4.86 6.04 -14.99
N LEU A 149 3.78 6.00 -14.19
CA LEU A 149 3.47 7.06 -13.23
C LEU A 149 4.51 7.06 -12.10
N THR A 150 4.70 8.21 -11.45
CA THR A 150 5.71 8.39 -10.41
C THR A 150 5.26 9.41 -9.37
N TYR A 151 6.12 9.67 -8.40
CA TYR A 151 5.97 10.76 -7.43
C TYR A 151 6.90 11.94 -7.74
N SER A 152 6.48 13.15 -7.40
CA SER A 152 7.27 14.37 -7.57
C SER A 152 8.63 14.35 -6.86
N TRP A 153 8.74 13.57 -5.79
CA TRP A 153 9.93 13.45 -4.94
C TRP A 153 10.79 12.21 -5.25
N ALA A 154 10.34 11.32 -6.15
CA ALA A 154 11.02 10.06 -6.41
C ALA A 154 12.29 10.21 -7.27
N GLY A 155 12.61 11.42 -7.73
CA GLY A 155 13.80 11.71 -8.52
C GLY A 155 13.89 13.18 -8.93
N GLU A 156 14.95 13.53 -9.68
CA GLU A 156 15.24 14.90 -10.12
C GLU A 156 15.11 15.09 -11.64
N GLY A 157 14.76 14.03 -12.39
CA GLY A 157 14.61 14.10 -13.84
C GLY A 157 13.44 14.98 -14.31
N PRO A 158 13.34 15.24 -15.63
CA PRO A 158 12.36 16.17 -16.20
C PRO A 158 10.91 15.84 -15.83
N VAL A 159 10.55 14.55 -15.77
CA VAL A 159 9.19 14.12 -15.37
C VAL A 159 8.90 14.54 -13.93
N HIS A 160 9.83 14.33 -13.01
CA HIS A 160 9.66 14.73 -11.60
C HIS A 160 9.53 16.26 -11.44
N GLN A 161 10.26 17.02 -12.25
CA GLN A 161 10.13 18.50 -12.28
C GLN A 161 8.75 18.92 -12.77
N ILE A 162 8.19 18.23 -13.78
CA ILE A 162 6.83 18.46 -14.27
C ILE A 162 5.80 18.12 -13.18
N TYR A 163 5.97 17.00 -12.48
CA TYR A 163 5.12 16.63 -11.35
C TYR A 163 5.14 17.71 -10.25
N ARG A 164 6.32 18.25 -9.92
CA ARG A 164 6.44 19.38 -8.98
C ARG A 164 5.73 20.65 -9.50
N LYS A 165 5.97 21.01 -10.75
CA LYS A 165 5.35 22.19 -11.39
C LYS A 165 3.82 22.13 -11.41
N TYR A 166 3.25 20.97 -11.67
CA TYR A 166 1.78 20.77 -11.69
C TYR A 166 1.22 20.37 -10.32
N ASN A 167 2.04 20.39 -9.28
CA ASN A 167 1.64 19.99 -7.92
C ASN A 167 1.02 18.57 -7.87
N ILE A 168 1.52 17.65 -8.72
CA ILE A 168 1.13 16.23 -8.73
C ILE A 168 1.92 15.55 -7.62
N ARG A 169 1.41 15.62 -6.41
CA ARG A 169 2.05 15.01 -5.23
C ARG A 169 1.00 14.60 -4.22
N PRO A 170 1.24 13.50 -3.50
CA PRO A 170 0.42 13.21 -2.33
C PRO A 170 0.60 14.35 -1.33
N TYR A 171 -0.46 14.71 -0.62
CA TYR A 171 -0.37 15.66 0.48
C TYR A 171 0.60 15.12 1.52
N TYR A 172 1.81 15.64 1.50
CA TYR A 172 2.76 15.45 2.57
C TYR A 172 2.68 16.63 3.52
N PHE A 173 2.33 16.33 4.77
CA PHE A 173 2.43 17.23 5.91
C PHE A 173 1.60 18.52 5.76
N GLY A 174 0.40 18.44 6.30
CA GLY A 174 -0.45 19.61 6.51
C GLY A 174 0.38 20.79 7.00
N SER A 175 0.06 21.93 6.53
CA SER A 175 0.46 23.26 6.97
C SER A 175 1.63 23.95 6.29
N LEU A 176 2.68 23.30 5.85
CA LEU A 176 3.83 24.02 5.25
C LEU A 176 3.61 24.40 3.78
N ASP A 177 2.59 23.88 3.11
CA ASP A 177 2.38 24.06 1.68
C ASP A 177 1.10 24.84 1.32
N ALA A 178 0.56 25.62 2.23
CA ALA A 178 -0.55 26.54 1.92
C ALA A 178 -0.18 27.54 0.80
N GLU A 179 1.12 27.76 0.56
CA GLU A 179 1.65 28.61 -0.51
C GLU A 179 1.77 27.90 -1.87
N LEU A 180 1.65 26.56 -1.92
CA LEU A 180 1.96 25.76 -3.12
C LEU A 180 0.74 25.36 -3.97
N GLY A 181 -0.38 26.02 -3.77
CA GLY A 181 -1.55 25.87 -4.62
C GLY A 181 -2.61 24.90 -4.07
N LYS A 182 -3.86 25.20 -4.37
CA LYS A 182 -5.02 24.43 -3.93
C LYS A 182 -4.98 23.02 -4.52
N PHE A 183 -5.21 22.02 -3.67
CA PHE A 183 -5.48 20.65 -4.10
C PHE A 183 -6.61 20.63 -5.14
N PRO A 184 -6.48 19.86 -6.22
CA PRO A 184 -7.63 19.62 -7.08
C PRO A 184 -8.75 19.07 -6.21
N GLY A 185 -9.89 19.72 -6.18
CA GLY A 185 -10.96 19.52 -5.21
C GLY A 185 -11.51 18.09 -5.11
N THR A 186 -11.21 17.21 -6.09
CA THR A 186 -11.65 15.80 -6.10
C THR A 186 -10.55 14.86 -6.58
N THR A 187 -10.64 13.58 -6.20
CA THR A 187 -9.75 12.51 -6.69
C THR A 187 -9.79 12.39 -8.22
N CYS A 188 -10.95 12.60 -8.84
CA CYS A 188 -11.08 12.58 -10.31
C CYS A 188 -10.30 13.72 -10.97
N GLN A 189 -10.34 14.91 -10.39
CA GLN A 189 -9.54 16.05 -10.88
C GLN A 189 -8.05 15.77 -10.72
N PHE A 190 -7.62 15.22 -9.56
CA PHE A 190 -6.24 14.81 -9.35
C PHE A 190 -5.79 13.79 -10.40
N ALA A 191 -6.57 12.74 -10.64
CA ALA A 191 -6.27 11.72 -11.64
C ALA A 191 -6.14 12.32 -13.05
N SER A 192 -7.00 13.30 -13.41
CA SER A 192 -6.93 14.00 -14.69
C SER A 192 -5.66 14.85 -14.83
N ILE A 193 -5.23 15.51 -13.76
CA ILE A 193 -3.97 16.27 -13.73
C ILE A 193 -2.78 15.31 -13.84
N ALA A 194 -2.79 14.20 -13.10
CA ALA A 194 -1.74 13.18 -13.19
C ALA A 194 -1.63 12.60 -14.63
N ALA A 195 -2.75 12.42 -15.31
CA ALA A 195 -2.78 11.96 -16.70
C ALA A 195 -2.17 12.97 -17.69
N SER A 196 -2.09 14.26 -17.37
CA SER A 196 -1.48 15.28 -18.22
C SER A 196 0.04 15.31 -18.16
N ALA A 197 0.63 14.74 -17.11
CA ALA A 197 2.07 14.62 -16.98
C ALA A 197 2.60 13.42 -17.79
N PRO A 198 3.83 13.52 -18.34
CA PRO A 198 4.43 12.41 -19.05
C PRO A 198 4.78 11.26 -18.10
N LEU A 199 4.74 10.04 -18.63
CA LEU A 199 5.21 8.84 -17.95
C LEU A 199 6.75 8.77 -18.00
N LEU A 200 7.36 8.14 -17.00
CA LEU A 200 8.80 7.87 -16.96
C LEU A 200 9.26 6.92 -18.07
N HIS A 201 8.45 5.90 -18.34
CA HIS A 201 8.73 4.83 -19.32
C HIS A 201 7.42 4.35 -19.95
N ASN A 202 7.50 3.55 -21.00
CA ASN A 202 6.32 2.96 -21.60
C ASN A 202 5.61 2.01 -20.61
N PRO A 203 4.28 2.01 -20.59
CA PRO A 203 3.52 1.09 -19.74
C PRO A 203 3.90 -0.36 -19.95
N GLY A 204 4.25 -1.05 -18.86
CA GLY A 204 4.63 -2.45 -18.82
C GLY A 204 6.10 -2.75 -19.09
N GLU A 205 6.94 -1.77 -19.40
CA GLU A 205 8.37 -2.01 -19.73
C GLU A 205 9.27 -1.99 -18.48
N GLU A 206 8.96 -1.12 -17.51
CA GLU A 206 9.78 -0.97 -16.32
C GLU A 206 8.89 -0.89 -15.07
N TRP A 207 9.50 -1.13 -13.91
CA TRP A 207 8.87 -0.94 -12.63
C TRP A 207 9.26 0.43 -12.05
N SER A 208 8.28 1.22 -11.65
CA SER A 208 8.49 2.47 -10.94
C SER A 208 7.39 2.68 -9.92
N TYR A 209 7.77 2.87 -8.66
CA TYR A 209 6.80 3.11 -7.61
C TYR A 209 6.09 4.45 -7.81
N GLY A 210 4.74 4.42 -7.85
CA GLY A 210 3.92 5.59 -8.10
C GLY A 210 2.50 5.40 -7.59
#